data_26c8807e301a472137fd7173e0912ead
#
_entry.id   26c8807e301a472137fd7173e0912ead
#
_cell.length_a   1.000
_cell.length_b   1.000
_cell.length_c   1.000
_cell.angle_alpha   90.00
_cell.angle_beta   90.00
_cell.angle_gamma   90.00
#
_symmetry.space_group_name_H-M   'P 1'
#
loop_
_entity.id
_entity.type
_entity.pdbx_description
1 polymer ?
#
loop_
_entity_poly.entity_id
_entity_poly.type
_entity_poly.pdbx_seq_one_letter_code
_entity_poly.pdbx_strand_id
1 'polypeptide(L)'
;MEEKHLASGSDATEKLYYHDSHGREFTATVLSCEEKITAKGKKEGYRVVLNRTLFFPEGGGQFGDQGWIDGIKVTDTHEKNGVIYHETEAPIAVGAEVKGELDYKERFSRMQQHTGEHMLSGIIHRLYGYDNVGFHLGAAETTMDFNGELTLEQVREVEKLANQAVWDNIPVEILYPTKEELASMDYRSKIEIEGQVRIVRIGDVDMCACCAPHVSRTGEVGIIKVISCDRHRGGCRMTIQCGDRALEDYRKKQEGVTAVSVALSAPPEKVGDAVLHMKEQ
;
A
#
# COMPACT_ATOMS: atom_id res chain seq x y z
N MET A 1 23.58 -6.29 34.87
CA MET A 1 23.76 -4.92 34.32
C MET A 1 23.99 -5.09 32.83
N GLU A 2 22.91 -5.08 32.04
CA GLU A 2 22.98 -5.15 30.58
C GLU A 2 23.19 -3.72 30.07
N GLU A 3 24.31 -3.48 29.46
CA GLU A 3 24.61 -2.22 28.79
C GLU A 3 23.65 -2.04 27.59
N LYS A 4 22.77 -1.04 27.71
CA LYS A 4 22.02 -0.51 26.57
C LYS A 4 23.01 0.15 25.63
N HIS A 5 23.42 -0.54 24.57
CA HIS A 5 24.03 0.11 23.41
C HIS A 5 22.94 0.98 22.76
N LEU A 6 22.99 2.27 23.02
CA LEU A 6 22.32 3.30 22.23
C LEU A 6 23.02 3.30 20.85
N ALA A 7 22.30 2.84 19.82
CA ALA A 7 22.77 2.93 18.44
C ALA A 7 23.11 4.39 18.12
N SER A 8 24.37 4.66 17.83
CA SER A 8 24.81 5.95 17.29
C SER A 8 24.25 6.07 15.86
N GLY A 9 23.99 7.30 15.38
CA GLY A 9 23.35 7.57 14.09
C GLY A 9 24.07 7.03 12.84
N SER A 10 25.09 6.16 12.99
CA SER A 10 25.79 5.44 11.92
C SER A 10 25.22 4.06 11.58
N ASP A 11 24.27 3.53 12.36
CA ASP A 11 23.75 2.17 12.22
C ASP A 11 22.40 2.08 11.48
N ALA A 12 21.79 3.22 11.18
CA ALA A 12 20.51 3.27 10.46
C ALA A 12 20.67 2.86 8.98
N THR A 13 19.74 2.05 8.48
CA THR A 13 19.71 1.66 7.07
C THR A 13 19.29 2.84 6.19
N GLU A 14 20.06 3.13 5.13
CA GLU A 14 19.67 4.14 4.14
C GLU A 14 18.45 3.66 3.34
N LYS A 15 17.39 4.49 3.32
CA LYS A 15 16.08 4.17 2.74
C LYS A 15 16.00 4.66 1.28
N LEU A 16 16.50 3.88 0.34
CA LEU A 16 16.54 4.24 -1.09
C LEU A 16 15.13 4.44 -1.68
N TYR A 17 14.12 3.73 -1.18
CA TYR A 17 12.72 3.85 -1.61
C TYR A 17 12.09 5.23 -1.33
N TYR A 18 12.72 6.08 -0.52
CA TYR A 18 12.29 7.46 -0.32
C TYR A 18 12.65 8.36 -1.51
N HIS A 19 13.68 7.99 -2.25
CA HIS A 19 14.17 8.74 -3.41
C HIS A 19 13.71 8.13 -4.73
N ASP A 20 13.52 6.81 -4.76
CA ASP A 20 13.09 6.06 -5.96
C ASP A 20 12.08 4.98 -5.56
N SER A 21 10.78 5.31 -5.67
CA SER A 21 9.68 4.35 -5.42
C SER A 21 9.58 3.27 -6.51
N HIS A 22 10.09 3.55 -7.71
CA HIS A 22 10.08 2.66 -8.87
C HIS A 22 11.37 1.85 -9.04
N GLY A 23 12.36 2.05 -8.18
CA GLY A 23 13.59 1.26 -8.16
C GLY A 23 13.28 -0.23 -8.03
N ARG A 24 13.94 -1.03 -8.85
CA ARG A 24 13.73 -2.49 -8.90
C ARG A 24 14.92 -3.26 -8.36
N GLU A 25 16.11 -2.72 -8.58
CA GLU A 25 17.39 -3.34 -8.24
C GLU A 25 18.30 -2.33 -7.56
N PHE A 26 19.15 -2.81 -6.68
CA PHE A 26 20.15 -1.99 -5.99
C PHE A 26 21.33 -2.85 -5.56
N THR A 27 22.45 -2.21 -5.21
CA THR A 27 23.60 -2.87 -4.59
C THR A 27 23.78 -2.38 -3.16
N ALA A 28 24.15 -3.27 -2.27
CA ALA A 28 24.37 -2.96 -0.86
C ALA A 28 25.44 -3.86 -0.24
N THR A 29 25.92 -3.47 0.94
CA THR A 29 26.82 -4.29 1.76
C THR A 29 26.05 -4.91 2.91
N VAL A 30 26.25 -6.19 3.19
CA VAL A 30 25.66 -6.90 4.31
C VAL A 30 26.37 -6.50 5.60
N LEU A 31 25.62 -5.90 6.53
CA LEU A 31 26.14 -5.46 7.84
C LEU A 31 26.01 -6.55 8.90
N SER A 32 24.92 -7.33 8.88
CA SER A 32 24.73 -8.47 9.77
C SER A 32 23.84 -9.53 9.14
N CYS A 33 23.99 -10.78 9.62
CA CYS A 33 23.15 -11.91 9.25
C CYS A 33 23.01 -12.82 10.48
N GLU A 34 21.82 -12.90 11.03
CA GLU A 34 21.52 -13.66 12.25
C GLU A 34 20.45 -14.73 11.98
N GLU A 35 20.53 -15.87 12.69
CA GLU A 35 19.48 -16.88 12.62
C GLU A 35 18.19 -16.38 13.26
N LYS A 36 17.06 -16.50 12.56
CA LYS A 36 15.72 -16.28 13.11
C LYS A 36 15.24 -17.58 13.75
N ILE A 37 15.12 -17.56 15.09
CA ILE A 37 14.69 -18.71 15.88
C ILE A 37 13.33 -18.38 16.53
N THR A 38 12.35 -19.28 16.43
CA THR A 38 11.06 -19.14 17.12
C THR A 38 11.21 -19.25 18.63
N ALA A 39 10.19 -18.82 19.38
CA ALA A 39 10.09 -19.02 20.81
C ALA A 39 10.16 -20.51 21.23
N LYS A 40 9.91 -21.44 20.30
CA LYS A 40 10.01 -22.91 20.50
C LYS A 40 11.36 -23.48 20.09
N GLY A 41 12.36 -22.64 19.76
CA GLY A 41 13.70 -23.05 19.36
C GLY A 41 13.81 -23.59 17.91
N LYS A 42 12.78 -23.43 17.08
CA LYS A 42 12.82 -23.86 15.68
C LYS A 42 13.39 -22.71 14.81
N LYS A 43 14.33 -23.04 13.93
CA LYS A 43 14.86 -22.11 12.93
C LYS A 43 13.81 -21.83 11.86
N GLU A 44 13.57 -20.54 11.57
CA GLU A 44 12.61 -20.06 10.55
C GLU A 44 13.28 -19.36 9.38
N GLY A 45 14.59 -19.20 9.40
CA GLY A 45 15.35 -18.46 8.38
C GLY A 45 16.42 -17.58 8.99
N TYR A 46 16.66 -16.46 8.37
CA TYR A 46 17.69 -15.50 8.79
C TYR A 46 17.16 -14.08 8.74
N ARG A 47 17.78 -13.18 9.51
CA ARG A 47 17.62 -11.74 9.45
C ARG A 47 18.88 -11.12 8.90
N VAL A 48 18.77 -10.45 7.78
CA VAL A 48 19.87 -9.75 7.12
C VAL A 48 19.66 -8.25 7.24
N VAL A 49 20.70 -7.53 7.65
CA VAL A 49 20.76 -6.08 7.66
C VAL A 49 21.72 -5.62 6.58
N LEU A 50 21.26 -4.68 5.76
CA LEU A 50 22.03 -4.04 4.72
C LEU A 50 22.34 -2.58 5.09
N ASN A 51 23.42 -2.00 4.57
CA ASN A 51 23.70 -0.58 4.75
C ASN A 51 22.67 0.33 4.08
N ARG A 52 22.03 -0.14 3.01
CA ARG A 52 20.95 0.57 2.27
C ARG A 52 20.01 -0.41 1.61
N THR A 53 18.77 0.02 1.32
CA THR A 53 17.78 -0.86 0.73
C THR A 53 16.66 -0.13 -0.03
N LEU A 54 16.16 -0.77 -1.10
CA LEU A 54 14.89 -0.41 -1.75
C LEU A 54 13.68 -1.11 -1.12
N PHE A 55 13.87 -2.15 -0.31
CA PHE A 55 12.78 -2.86 0.35
C PHE A 55 12.10 -1.95 1.38
N PHE A 56 10.81 -1.67 1.17
CA PHE A 56 9.99 -0.95 2.14
C PHE A 56 9.62 -1.90 3.29
N PRO A 57 9.90 -1.55 4.54
CA PRO A 57 9.49 -2.36 5.70
C PRO A 57 7.99 -2.25 5.95
N GLU A 58 7.40 -3.24 6.60
CA GLU A 58 6.01 -3.16 7.05
C GLU A 58 5.75 -1.87 7.83
N GLY A 59 4.72 -1.13 7.40
CA GLY A 59 4.36 0.14 8.04
C GLY A 59 3.18 0.82 7.37
N GLY A 60 2.50 1.70 8.12
CA GLY A 60 1.38 2.48 7.57
C GLY A 60 0.20 1.64 7.05
N GLY A 61 0.00 0.43 7.57
CA GLY A 61 -1.06 -0.49 7.12
C GLY A 61 -0.72 -1.31 5.86
N GLN A 62 0.54 -1.25 5.41
CA GLN A 62 1.06 -1.99 4.26
C GLN A 62 2.10 -3.01 4.73
N PHE A 63 2.07 -4.23 4.18
CA PHE A 63 3.09 -5.27 4.41
C PHE A 63 4.45 -4.86 3.84
N GLY A 64 5.52 -5.41 4.43
CA GLY A 64 6.88 -5.25 3.95
C GLY A 64 7.07 -5.84 2.55
N ASP A 65 8.02 -5.27 1.79
CA ASP A 65 8.33 -5.77 0.47
C ASP A 65 9.02 -7.13 0.52
N GLN A 66 8.86 -7.84 -0.57
CA GLN A 66 9.49 -9.12 -0.86
C GLN A 66 10.35 -9.02 -2.11
N GLY A 67 11.19 -10.03 -2.33
CA GLY A 67 12.08 -10.10 -3.50
C GLY A 67 13.26 -11.02 -3.24
N TRP A 68 14.46 -10.61 -3.68
CA TRP A 68 15.65 -11.44 -3.60
C TRP A 68 16.89 -10.61 -3.25
N ILE A 69 17.84 -11.21 -2.55
CA ILE A 69 19.21 -10.70 -2.33
C ILE A 69 20.15 -11.78 -2.83
N ASP A 70 20.90 -11.51 -3.91
CA ASP A 70 21.75 -12.49 -4.61
C ASP A 70 21.03 -13.82 -4.91
N GLY A 71 19.75 -13.74 -5.34
CA GLY A 71 18.92 -14.89 -5.64
C GLY A 71 18.34 -15.60 -4.41
N ILE A 72 18.68 -15.21 -3.18
CA ILE A 72 18.10 -15.71 -1.95
C ILE A 72 16.82 -14.93 -1.67
N LYS A 73 15.70 -15.64 -1.49
CA LYS A 73 14.39 -15.02 -1.31
C LYS A 73 14.32 -14.23 -0.01
N VAL A 74 13.82 -13.00 -0.12
CA VAL A 74 13.38 -12.15 0.99
C VAL A 74 11.87 -12.37 1.16
N THR A 75 11.46 -12.93 2.27
CA THR A 75 10.06 -13.30 2.54
C THR A 75 9.30 -12.18 3.24
N ASP A 76 9.99 -11.31 3.96
CA ASP A 76 9.41 -10.16 4.67
C ASP A 76 10.48 -9.10 4.99
N THR A 77 10.02 -7.87 5.26
CA THR A 77 10.90 -6.75 5.60
C THR A 77 10.27 -5.93 6.74
N HIS A 78 11.03 -5.73 7.81
CA HIS A 78 10.60 -5.00 9.01
C HIS A 78 11.59 -3.92 9.41
N GLU A 79 11.13 -2.91 10.13
CA GLU A 79 11.99 -1.84 10.69
C GLU A 79 11.92 -1.85 12.22
N LYS A 80 13.07 -1.66 12.84
CA LYS A 80 13.17 -1.38 14.27
C LYS A 80 14.29 -0.39 14.54
N ASN A 81 13.95 0.74 15.17
CA ASN A 81 14.92 1.80 15.54
C ASN A 81 15.78 2.29 14.35
N GLY A 82 15.19 2.47 13.17
CA GLY A 82 15.90 2.93 11.98
C GLY A 82 16.69 1.85 11.22
N VAL A 83 16.77 0.62 11.74
CA VAL A 83 17.41 -0.52 11.09
C VAL A 83 16.37 -1.38 10.38
N ILE A 84 16.62 -1.67 9.08
CA ILE A 84 15.73 -2.50 8.28
C ILE A 84 16.27 -3.94 8.23
N TYR A 85 15.42 -4.87 8.63
CA TYR A 85 15.67 -6.30 8.68
C TYR A 85 14.98 -7.00 7.51
N HIS A 86 15.75 -7.72 6.70
CA HIS A 86 15.24 -8.53 5.60
C HIS A 86 15.20 -9.98 6.07
N GLU A 87 14.02 -10.60 6.09
CA GLU A 87 13.88 -12.02 6.44
C GLU A 87 14.17 -12.89 5.23
N THR A 88 15.19 -13.75 5.33
CA THR A 88 15.67 -14.56 4.22
C THR A 88 15.61 -16.05 4.52
N GLU A 89 15.47 -16.88 3.46
CA GLU A 89 15.41 -18.34 3.58
C GLU A 89 16.80 -18.97 3.83
N ALA A 90 17.87 -18.29 3.43
CA ALA A 90 19.26 -18.74 3.57
C ALA A 90 20.18 -17.62 4.07
N PRO A 91 21.32 -17.95 4.69
CA PRO A 91 22.26 -16.96 5.20
C PRO A 91 23.02 -16.25 4.05
N ILE A 92 23.42 -15.01 4.32
CA ILE A 92 24.25 -14.21 3.43
C ILE A 92 25.51 -13.79 4.19
N ALA A 93 26.68 -13.85 3.56
CA ALA A 93 27.95 -13.56 4.21
C ALA A 93 28.03 -12.08 4.63
N VAL A 94 28.39 -11.83 5.88
CA VAL A 94 28.61 -10.47 6.40
C VAL A 94 29.83 -9.85 5.69
N GLY A 95 29.71 -8.58 5.32
CA GLY A 95 30.71 -7.84 4.56
C GLY A 95 30.67 -8.07 3.04
N ALA A 96 29.80 -8.97 2.55
CA ALA A 96 29.63 -9.16 1.10
C ALA A 96 28.92 -7.96 0.46
N GLU A 97 29.34 -7.60 -0.75
CA GLU A 97 28.52 -6.77 -1.65
C GLU A 97 27.49 -7.66 -2.34
N VAL A 98 26.23 -7.26 -2.28
CA VAL A 98 25.09 -8.03 -2.78
C VAL A 98 24.21 -7.19 -3.68
N LYS A 99 23.49 -7.87 -4.59
CA LYS A 99 22.44 -7.29 -5.42
C LYS A 99 21.08 -7.60 -4.78
N GLY A 100 20.34 -6.55 -4.43
CA GLY A 100 18.93 -6.66 -4.05
C GLY A 100 18.02 -6.47 -5.26
N GLU A 101 16.95 -7.26 -5.34
CA GLU A 101 15.94 -7.22 -6.40
C GLU A 101 14.54 -7.31 -5.78
N LEU A 102 13.67 -6.34 -6.03
CA LEU A 102 12.30 -6.32 -5.53
C LEU A 102 11.39 -7.25 -6.36
N ASP A 103 10.40 -7.88 -5.72
CA ASP A 103 9.19 -8.30 -6.44
C ASP A 103 8.42 -7.04 -6.86
N TYR A 104 8.86 -6.47 -7.97
CA TYR A 104 8.36 -5.18 -8.43
C TYR A 104 6.88 -5.24 -8.84
N LYS A 105 6.38 -6.39 -9.26
CA LYS A 105 4.95 -6.54 -9.58
C LYS A 105 4.10 -6.33 -8.33
N GLU A 106 4.49 -6.95 -7.23
CA GLU A 106 3.79 -6.80 -5.95
C GLU A 106 3.97 -5.38 -5.38
N ARG A 107 5.20 -4.81 -5.45
CA ARG A 107 5.47 -3.42 -5.05
C ARG A 107 4.59 -2.45 -5.82
N PHE A 108 4.50 -2.56 -7.13
CA PHE A 108 3.71 -1.66 -7.97
C PHE A 108 2.21 -1.79 -7.69
N SER A 109 1.70 -3.02 -7.54
CA SER A 109 0.32 -3.26 -7.11
C SER A 109 0.02 -2.57 -5.78
N ARG A 110 0.91 -2.67 -4.79
CA ARG A 110 0.75 -1.97 -3.50
C ARG A 110 0.76 -0.45 -3.64
N MET A 111 1.64 0.11 -4.48
CA MET A 111 1.65 1.56 -4.77
C MET A 111 0.34 2.01 -5.41
N GLN A 112 -0.25 1.22 -6.32
CA GLN A 112 -1.57 1.52 -6.90
C GLN A 112 -2.67 1.56 -5.84
N GLN A 113 -2.73 0.55 -4.94
CA GLN A 113 -3.71 0.50 -3.85
C GLN A 113 -3.54 1.68 -2.90
N HIS A 114 -2.31 1.93 -2.44
CA HIS A 114 -2.02 2.97 -1.44
C HIS A 114 -2.27 4.37 -1.99
N THR A 115 -1.86 4.64 -3.24
CA THR A 115 -2.16 5.95 -3.87
C THR A 115 -3.65 6.13 -4.12
N GLY A 116 -4.36 5.06 -4.53
CA GLY A 116 -5.83 5.10 -4.68
C GLY A 116 -6.55 5.35 -3.35
N GLU A 117 -6.05 4.79 -2.24
CA GLU A 117 -6.52 5.11 -0.89
C GLU A 117 -6.39 6.59 -0.58
N HIS A 118 -5.20 7.18 -0.80
CA HIS A 118 -4.96 8.60 -0.60
C HIS A 118 -5.93 9.46 -1.38
N MET A 119 -6.15 9.15 -2.66
CA MET A 119 -7.07 9.90 -3.52
C MET A 119 -8.50 9.86 -3.00
N LEU A 120 -9.02 8.69 -2.62
CA LEU A 120 -10.36 8.56 -2.05
C LEU A 120 -10.47 9.27 -0.70
N SER A 121 -9.51 9.07 0.19
CA SER A 121 -9.48 9.68 1.52
C SER A 121 -9.44 11.20 1.45
N GLY A 122 -8.63 11.78 0.55
CA GLY A 122 -8.55 13.22 0.35
C GLY A 122 -9.87 13.81 -0.18
N ILE A 123 -10.49 13.14 -1.15
CA ILE A 123 -11.80 13.57 -1.70
C ILE A 123 -12.89 13.48 -0.64
N ILE A 124 -12.97 12.38 0.12
CA ILE A 124 -13.96 12.20 1.19
C ILE A 124 -13.78 13.26 2.28
N HIS A 125 -12.55 13.51 2.71
CA HIS A 125 -12.25 14.55 3.69
C HIS A 125 -12.69 15.93 3.21
N ARG A 126 -12.36 16.29 1.98
CA ARG A 126 -12.70 17.59 1.38
C ARG A 126 -14.21 17.80 1.21
N LEU A 127 -14.95 16.76 0.79
CA LEU A 127 -16.38 16.91 0.49
C LEU A 127 -17.28 16.75 1.73
N TYR A 128 -16.90 15.87 2.65
CA TYR A 128 -17.77 15.48 3.77
C TYR A 128 -17.16 15.72 5.15
N GLY A 129 -15.87 16.11 5.23
CA GLY A 129 -15.17 16.32 6.48
C GLY A 129 -14.90 15.02 7.26
N TYR A 130 -14.96 13.86 6.60
CA TYR A 130 -14.70 12.57 7.24
C TYR A 130 -13.23 12.19 7.12
N ASP A 131 -12.68 11.68 8.23
CA ASP A 131 -11.30 11.23 8.32
C ASP A 131 -11.18 9.73 8.13
N ASN A 132 -10.13 9.31 7.43
CA ASN A 132 -9.71 7.93 7.41
C ASN A 132 -9.03 7.59 8.75
N VAL A 133 -9.71 6.79 9.56
CA VAL A 133 -9.28 6.36 10.91
C VAL A 133 -8.71 4.95 10.95
N GLY A 134 -8.69 4.25 9.81
CA GLY A 134 -8.13 2.91 9.68
C GLY A 134 -7.81 2.55 8.24
N PHE A 135 -6.64 1.95 8.00
CA PHE A 135 -6.21 1.50 6.67
C PHE A 135 -5.54 0.15 6.79
N HIS A 136 -5.90 -0.77 5.91
CA HIS A 136 -5.27 -2.06 5.80
C HIS A 136 -5.16 -2.47 4.33
N LEU A 137 -3.92 -2.62 3.86
CA LEU A 137 -3.58 -3.11 2.54
C LEU A 137 -3.24 -4.60 2.64
N GLY A 138 -4.27 -5.45 2.63
CA GLY A 138 -4.13 -6.90 2.65
C GLY A 138 -3.71 -7.48 1.29
N ALA A 139 -3.46 -8.79 1.28
CA ALA A 139 -3.07 -9.51 0.06
C ALA A 139 -4.20 -9.51 -1.00
N ALA A 140 -5.45 -9.66 -0.58
CA ALA A 140 -6.61 -9.75 -1.48
C ALA A 140 -7.45 -8.46 -1.51
N GLU A 141 -7.54 -7.76 -0.37
CA GLU A 141 -8.44 -6.63 -0.19
C GLU A 141 -7.70 -5.43 0.42
N THR A 142 -8.12 -4.25 0.02
CA THR A 142 -7.68 -2.98 0.62
C THR A 142 -8.88 -2.35 1.29
N THR A 143 -8.80 -2.11 2.60
CA THR A 143 -9.90 -1.55 3.38
C THR A 143 -9.52 -0.23 4.03
N MET A 144 -10.50 0.66 4.12
CA MET A 144 -10.40 1.98 4.76
C MET A 144 -11.60 2.18 5.70
N ASP A 145 -11.35 2.68 6.90
CA ASP A 145 -12.39 3.01 7.86
C ASP A 145 -12.53 4.53 7.97
N PHE A 146 -13.73 5.05 7.82
CA PHE A 146 -14.04 6.46 7.98
C PHE A 146 -14.89 6.71 9.22
N ASN A 147 -14.70 7.87 9.86
CA ASN A 147 -15.46 8.31 11.04
C ASN A 147 -16.85 8.86 10.72
N GLY A 148 -17.33 8.73 9.48
CA GLY A 148 -18.65 9.12 9.02
C GLY A 148 -19.27 8.09 8.08
N GLU A 149 -20.60 8.07 8.00
CA GLU A 149 -21.35 7.18 7.10
C GLU A 149 -21.50 7.83 5.72
N LEU A 150 -21.27 7.07 4.66
CA LEU A 150 -21.48 7.49 3.28
C LEU A 150 -22.68 6.78 2.67
N THR A 151 -23.52 7.53 1.97
CA THR A 151 -24.60 6.96 1.15
C THR A 151 -24.02 6.35 -0.14
N LEU A 152 -24.78 5.47 -0.77
CA LEU A 152 -24.38 4.88 -2.06
C LEU A 152 -24.13 5.94 -3.14
N GLU A 153 -24.89 7.03 -3.13
CA GLU A 153 -24.74 8.14 -4.07
C GLU A 153 -23.41 8.88 -3.83
N GLN A 154 -23.10 9.18 -2.57
CA GLN A 154 -21.81 9.79 -2.18
C GLN A 154 -20.63 8.90 -2.54
N VAL A 155 -20.72 7.58 -2.31
CA VAL A 155 -19.70 6.62 -2.70
C VAL A 155 -19.45 6.65 -4.23
N ARG A 156 -20.51 6.69 -5.04
CA ARG A 156 -20.42 6.79 -6.50
C ARG A 156 -19.79 8.11 -6.96
N GLU A 157 -20.14 9.21 -6.29
CA GLU A 157 -19.55 10.51 -6.56
C GLU A 157 -18.05 10.53 -6.28
N VAL A 158 -17.63 10.03 -5.12
CA VAL A 158 -16.21 9.95 -4.73
C VAL A 158 -15.43 9.04 -5.69
N GLU A 159 -15.96 7.86 -6.03
CA GLU A 159 -15.34 6.96 -7.01
C GLU A 159 -15.16 7.63 -8.37
N LYS A 160 -16.17 8.35 -8.84
CA LYS A 160 -16.12 9.10 -10.11
C LYS A 160 -15.04 10.18 -10.08
N LEU A 161 -14.99 10.99 -9.02
CA LEU A 161 -13.97 12.04 -8.87
C LEU A 161 -12.55 11.49 -8.76
N ALA A 162 -12.37 10.37 -8.03
CA ALA A 162 -11.08 9.70 -7.93
C ALA A 162 -10.61 9.18 -9.30
N ASN A 163 -11.49 8.56 -10.10
CA ASN A 163 -11.13 8.13 -11.45
C ASN A 163 -10.89 9.31 -12.41
N GLN A 164 -11.60 10.42 -12.24
CA GLN A 164 -11.27 11.62 -13.00
C GLN A 164 -9.83 12.09 -12.72
N ALA A 165 -9.42 12.11 -11.45
CA ALA A 165 -8.05 12.46 -11.09
C ALA A 165 -7.01 11.43 -11.61
N VAL A 166 -7.37 10.14 -11.75
CA VAL A 166 -6.53 9.14 -12.46
C VAL A 166 -6.34 9.56 -13.91
N TRP A 167 -7.41 9.92 -14.63
CA TRP A 167 -7.37 10.29 -16.04
C TRP A 167 -6.67 11.63 -16.29
N ASP A 168 -6.74 12.55 -15.33
CA ASP A 168 -6.02 13.84 -15.37
C ASP A 168 -4.50 13.65 -15.20
N ASN A 169 -4.05 12.47 -14.79
CA ASN A 169 -2.64 12.07 -14.69
C ASN A 169 -1.80 13.06 -13.88
N ILE A 170 -2.27 13.41 -12.70
CA ILE A 170 -1.68 14.40 -11.79
C ILE A 170 -0.35 13.91 -11.24
N PRO A 171 0.70 14.74 -11.11
CA PRO A 171 1.93 14.37 -10.42
C PRO A 171 1.69 14.04 -8.94
N VAL A 172 2.36 13.00 -8.45
CA VAL A 172 2.44 12.67 -7.02
C VAL A 172 3.78 13.15 -6.51
N GLU A 173 3.76 14.17 -5.67
CA GLU A 173 4.96 14.86 -5.21
C GLU A 173 5.29 14.43 -3.77
N ILE A 174 6.58 14.26 -3.51
CA ILE A 174 7.10 13.96 -2.19
C ILE A 174 7.79 15.22 -1.65
N LEU A 175 7.31 15.71 -0.51
CA LEU A 175 7.81 16.91 0.12
C LEU A 175 8.41 16.59 1.49
N TYR A 176 9.46 17.31 1.84
CA TYR A 176 10.13 17.26 3.14
C TYR A 176 10.15 18.68 3.74
N PRO A 177 8.99 19.19 4.19
CA PRO A 177 8.88 20.55 4.69
C PRO A 177 9.70 20.75 5.97
N THR A 178 10.17 21.99 6.18
CA THR A 178 10.68 22.42 7.48
C THR A 178 9.54 22.50 8.51
N LYS A 179 9.87 22.66 9.79
CA LYS A 179 8.85 22.81 10.85
C LYS A 179 7.98 24.06 10.64
N GLU A 180 8.58 25.13 10.15
CA GLU A 180 7.91 26.40 9.84
C GLU A 180 6.94 26.25 8.67
N GLU A 181 7.36 25.60 7.60
CA GLU A 181 6.51 25.28 6.44
C GLU A 181 5.36 24.37 6.85
N LEU A 182 5.67 23.29 7.61
CA LEU A 182 4.68 22.31 8.05
C LEU A 182 3.57 22.95 8.91
N ALA A 183 3.91 23.93 9.74
CA ALA A 183 2.94 24.64 10.59
C ALA A 183 1.91 25.44 9.79
N SER A 184 2.20 25.79 8.53
CA SER A 184 1.31 26.52 7.62
C SER A 184 0.60 25.61 6.59
N MET A 185 0.95 24.30 6.54
CA MET A 185 0.37 23.35 5.61
C MET A 185 -0.91 22.73 6.19
N ASP A 186 -1.95 22.65 5.36
CA ASP A 186 -3.14 21.88 5.66
C ASP A 186 -2.96 20.47 5.09
N TYR A 187 -2.62 19.50 5.95
CA TYR A 187 -2.35 18.13 5.56
C TYR A 187 -3.01 17.14 6.53
N ARG A 188 -3.40 16.00 6.01
CA ARG A 188 -3.95 14.90 6.82
C ARG A 188 -2.81 14.11 7.47
N SER A 189 -3.00 13.68 8.71
CA SER A 189 -2.12 12.74 9.40
C SER A 189 -2.92 11.82 10.29
N LYS A 190 -2.56 10.54 10.32
CA LYS A 190 -3.18 9.54 11.21
C LYS A 190 -2.51 9.45 12.57
N ILE A 191 -1.31 10.00 12.71
CA ILE A 191 -0.48 9.94 13.91
C ILE A 191 0.30 11.25 14.08
N GLU A 192 0.69 11.57 15.32
CA GLU A 192 1.71 12.57 15.56
C GLU A 192 3.08 12.02 15.13
N ILE A 193 3.84 12.81 14.37
CA ILE A 193 5.13 12.40 13.83
C ILE A 193 6.22 13.21 14.50
N GLU A 194 7.13 12.54 15.18
CA GLU A 194 8.34 13.15 15.71
C GLU A 194 9.44 13.17 14.63
N GLY A 195 10.13 14.32 14.49
CA GLY A 195 11.23 14.48 13.53
C GLY A 195 10.81 15.00 12.17
N GLN A 196 11.48 14.53 11.10
CA GLN A 196 11.20 14.96 9.72
C GLN A 196 9.91 14.33 9.22
N VAL A 197 8.94 15.15 8.85
CA VAL A 197 7.68 14.71 8.24
C VAL A 197 7.86 14.59 6.73
N ARG A 198 7.44 13.44 6.17
CA ARG A 198 7.36 13.21 4.73
C ARG A 198 5.90 13.38 4.30
N ILE A 199 5.66 14.31 3.38
CA ILE A 199 4.33 14.61 2.84
C ILE A 199 4.23 14.06 1.43
N VAL A 200 3.13 13.38 1.16
CA VAL A 200 2.70 12.99 -0.19
C VAL A 200 1.61 13.96 -0.62
N ARG A 201 1.83 14.67 -1.72
CA ARG A 201 0.88 15.61 -2.32
C ARG A 201 0.42 15.12 -3.69
N ILE A 202 -0.88 15.08 -3.91
CA ILE A 202 -1.52 14.71 -5.18
C ILE A 202 -2.34 15.92 -5.67
N GLY A 203 -1.65 16.92 -6.22
CA GLY A 203 -2.28 18.18 -6.61
C GLY A 203 -3.20 18.74 -5.52
N ASP A 204 -4.48 19.03 -5.88
CA ASP A 204 -5.53 19.45 -4.95
C ASP A 204 -6.41 18.27 -4.48
N VAL A 205 -6.04 17.03 -4.80
CA VAL A 205 -6.81 15.84 -4.44
C VAL A 205 -6.54 15.43 -3.01
N ASP A 206 -5.26 15.37 -2.62
CA ASP A 206 -4.83 14.98 -1.29
C ASP A 206 -3.47 15.55 -0.90
N MET A 207 -3.29 15.83 0.39
CA MET A 207 -2.02 16.13 1.02
C MET A 207 -1.97 15.40 2.38
N CYS A 208 -1.08 14.42 2.49
CA CYS A 208 -1.06 13.53 3.65
C CYS A 208 0.36 13.17 4.09
N ALA A 209 0.59 13.09 5.40
CA ALA A 209 1.82 12.54 5.95
C ALA A 209 1.85 11.01 5.74
N CYS A 210 2.82 10.53 4.95
CA CYS A 210 2.95 9.11 4.63
C CYS A 210 4.40 8.70 4.34
N CYS A 211 4.83 7.54 4.86
CA CYS A 211 6.17 7.00 4.65
C CYS A 211 6.24 5.97 3.50
N ALA A 212 5.10 5.48 3.01
CA ALA A 212 5.07 4.41 2.01
C ALA A 212 5.47 4.89 0.60
N PRO A 213 5.94 3.99 -0.27
CA PRO A 213 6.12 4.25 -1.69
C PRO A 213 4.77 4.49 -2.39
N HIS A 214 4.75 5.48 -3.29
CA HIS A 214 3.60 5.83 -4.12
C HIS A 214 3.98 5.81 -5.60
N VAL A 215 2.99 5.75 -6.48
CA VAL A 215 3.18 5.96 -7.91
C VAL A 215 3.65 7.40 -8.18
N SER A 216 4.31 7.63 -9.31
CA SER A 216 4.80 8.98 -9.67
C SER A 216 3.72 9.89 -10.20
N ARG A 217 2.66 9.32 -10.77
CA ARG A 217 1.51 10.04 -11.33
C ARG A 217 0.23 9.25 -11.09
N THR A 218 -0.89 9.94 -10.91
CA THR A 218 -2.19 9.28 -10.65
C THR A 218 -2.64 8.35 -11.80
N GLY A 219 -2.22 8.60 -13.03
CA GLY A 219 -2.48 7.71 -14.17
C GLY A 219 -1.93 6.29 -14.00
N GLU A 220 -0.87 6.11 -13.23
CA GLU A 220 -0.28 4.80 -12.94
C GLU A 220 -1.16 3.95 -11.99
N VAL A 221 -2.11 4.59 -11.27
CA VAL A 221 -3.12 3.86 -10.47
C VAL A 221 -4.01 3.02 -11.38
N GLY A 222 -4.24 3.47 -12.63
CA GLY A 222 -5.03 2.78 -13.64
C GLY A 222 -6.52 3.00 -13.46
N ILE A 223 -7.18 2.30 -12.56
CA ILE A 223 -8.59 2.46 -12.20
C ILE A 223 -8.77 2.27 -10.70
N ILE A 224 -9.71 3.00 -10.13
CA ILE A 224 -10.13 2.85 -8.73
C ILE A 224 -11.56 2.33 -8.70
N LYS A 225 -11.79 1.18 -8.05
CA LYS A 225 -13.13 0.61 -7.86
C LYS A 225 -13.45 0.44 -6.39
N VAL A 226 -14.57 1.04 -5.96
CA VAL A 226 -15.15 0.75 -4.65
C VAL A 226 -15.97 -0.54 -4.77
N ILE A 227 -15.58 -1.56 -4.02
CA ILE A 227 -16.23 -2.88 -4.01
C ILE A 227 -17.42 -2.89 -3.06
N SER A 228 -17.23 -2.35 -1.85
CA SER A 228 -18.28 -2.18 -0.86
C SER A 228 -18.03 -0.95 0.01
N CYS A 229 -19.10 -0.46 0.66
CA CYS A 229 -19.02 0.53 1.71
C CYS A 229 -20.13 0.21 2.73
N ASP A 230 -19.73 -0.36 3.86
CA ASP A 230 -20.64 -0.89 4.86
C ASP A 230 -20.52 -0.12 6.17
N ARG A 231 -21.59 -0.05 6.96
CA ARG A 231 -21.56 0.57 8.29
C ARG A 231 -20.55 -0.12 9.19
N HIS A 232 -19.71 0.66 9.82
CA HIS A 232 -18.65 0.15 10.70
C HIS A 232 -18.34 1.14 11.82
N ARG A 233 -18.51 0.71 13.09
CA ARG A 233 -18.06 1.45 14.31
C ARG A 233 -18.45 2.93 14.35
N GLY A 234 -19.67 3.27 13.94
CA GLY A 234 -20.17 4.66 13.93
C GLY A 234 -19.77 5.47 12.71
N GLY A 235 -19.17 4.84 11.73
CA GLY A 235 -18.87 5.37 10.41
C GLY A 235 -19.04 4.29 9.35
N CYS A 236 -18.14 4.22 8.37
CA CYS A 236 -18.19 3.17 7.36
C CYS A 236 -16.81 2.53 7.10
N ARG A 237 -16.83 1.27 6.70
CA ARG A 237 -15.71 0.55 6.11
C ARG A 237 -15.90 0.46 4.61
N MET A 238 -14.94 0.97 3.88
CA MET A 238 -14.89 0.90 2.42
C MET A 238 -13.84 -0.12 1.99
N THR A 239 -14.23 -1.03 1.09
CA THR A 239 -13.30 -1.96 0.42
C THR A 239 -13.05 -1.47 -0.98
N ILE A 240 -11.79 -1.38 -1.38
CA ILE A 240 -11.39 -0.90 -2.70
C ILE A 240 -10.46 -1.87 -3.40
N GLN A 241 -10.41 -1.75 -4.71
CA GLN A 241 -9.38 -2.34 -5.56
C GLN A 241 -8.94 -1.32 -6.60
N CYS A 242 -7.62 -1.24 -6.82
CA CYS A 242 -7.03 -0.33 -7.80
C CYS A 242 -6.18 -1.11 -8.81
N GLY A 243 -6.04 -0.54 -10.01
CA GLY A 243 -5.12 -1.03 -11.03
C GLY A 243 -5.31 -2.50 -11.39
N ASP A 244 -4.25 -3.28 -11.23
CA ASP A 244 -4.22 -4.71 -11.58
C ASP A 244 -5.26 -5.54 -10.81
N ARG A 245 -5.47 -5.24 -9.53
CA ARG A 245 -6.47 -5.94 -8.69
C ARG A 245 -7.89 -5.64 -9.15
N ALA A 246 -8.19 -4.40 -9.54
CA ALA A 246 -9.49 -4.04 -10.08
C ALA A 246 -9.76 -4.70 -11.43
N LEU A 247 -8.74 -4.83 -12.28
CA LEU A 247 -8.84 -5.54 -13.55
C LEU A 247 -9.09 -7.04 -13.36
N GLU A 248 -8.41 -7.65 -12.39
CA GLU A 248 -8.60 -9.07 -12.08
C GLU A 248 -10.00 -9.35 -11.49
N ASP A 249 -10.49 -8.47 -10.62
CA ASP A 249 -11.86 -8.54 -10.09
C ASP A 249 -12.90 -8.44 -11.22
N TYR A 250 -12.68 -7.51 -12.18
CA TYR A 250 -13.55 -7.38 -13.34
C TYR A 250 -13.57 -8.66 -14.19
N ARG A 251 -12.39 -9.27 -14.47
CA ARG A 251 -12.29 -10.52 -15.22
C ARG A 251 -13.08 -11.65 -14.56
N LYS A 252 -12.94 -11.83 -13.24
CA LYS A 252 -13.68 -12.85 -12.49
C LYS A 252 -15.20 -12.64 -12.57
N LYS A 253 -15.65 -11.38 -12.43
CA LYS A 253 -17.06 -11.03 -12.57
C LYS A 253 -17.57 -11.26 -13.99
N GLN A 254 -16.77 -10.92 -15.01
CA GLN A 254 -17.11 -11.17 -16.41
C GLN A 254 -17.24 -12.66 -16.71
N GLU A 255 -16.33 -13.50 -16.22
CA GLU A 255 -16.41 -14.96 -16.35
C GLU A 255 -17.67 -15.52 -15.70
N GLY A 256 -17.99 -15.06 -14.49
CA GLY A 256 -19.22 -15.43 -13.78
C GLY A 256 -20.48 -15.06 -14.56
N VAL A 257 -20.57 -13.81 -15.04
CA VAL A 257 -21.71 -13.36 -15.87
C VAL A 257 -21.80 -14.18 -17.17
N THR A 258 -20.68 -14.47 -17.82
CA THR A 258 -20.66 -15.29 -19.04
C THR A 258 -21.17 -16.70 -18.77
N ALA A 259 -20.76 -17.34 -17.68
CA ALA A 259 -21.23 -18.68 -17.32
C ALA A 259 -22.75 -18.71 -17.09
N VAL A 260 -23.30 -17.70 -16.37
CA VAL A 260 -24.75 -17.58 -16.14
C VAL A 260 -25.49 -17.27 -17.44
N SER A 261 -24.96 -16.40 -18.30
CA SER A 261 -25.50 -16.08 -19.63
C SER A 261 -25.68 -17.34 -20.50
N VAL A 262 -24.67 -18.18 -20.52
CA VAL A 262 -24.71 -19.46 -21.25
C VAL A 262 -25.74 -20.40 -20.63
N ALA A 263 -25.74 -20.57 -19.30
CA ALA A 263 -26.66 -21.48 -18.59
C ALA A 263 -28.13 -21.10 -18.79
N LEU A 264 -28.42 -19.79 -18.85
CA LEU A 264 -29.79 -19.26 -19.01
C LEU A 264 -30.18 -19.02 -20.49
N SER A 265 -29.26 -19.23 -21.45
CA SER A 265 -29.45 -18.82 -22.84
C SER A 265 -29.94 -17.38 -22.99
N ALA A 266 -29.43 -16.48 -22.14
CA ALA A 266 -29.77 -15.06 -22.08
C ALA A 266 -28.54 -14.19 -22.37
N PRO A 267 -28.65 -13.06 -23.10
CA PRO A 267 -27.53 -12.14 -23.29
C PRO A 267 -27.00 -11.62 -21.94
N PRO A 268 -25.67 -11.32 -21.80
CA PRO A 268 -25.06 -10.88 -20.53
C PRO A 268 -25.79 -9.74 -19.84
N GLU A 269 -26.27 -8.76 -20.59
CA GLU A 269 -27.02 -7.59 -20.07
C GLU A 269 -28.44 -7.93 -19.57
N LYS A 270 -28.98 -9.10 -19.92
CA LYS A 270 -30.30 -9.59 -19.51
C LYS A 270 -30.27 -10.74 -18.50
N VAL A 271 -29.11 -11.11 -18.03
CA VAL A 271 -28.95 -12.22 -17.06
C VAL A 271 -29.76 -11.99 -15.79
N GLY A 272 -29.76 -10.74 -15.28
CA GLY A 272 -30.54 -10.36 -14.10
C GLY A 272 -32.04 -10.58 -14.28
N ASP A 273 -32.59 -10.12 -15.41
CA ASP A 273 -34.02 -10.28 -15.74
C ASP A 273 -34.40 -11.76 -15.90
N ALA A 274 -33.52 -12.55 -16.54
CA ALA A 274 -33.74 -13.99 -16.70
C ALA A 274 -33.79 -14.74 -15.36
N VAL A 275 -32.92 -14.37 -14.40
CA VAL A 275 -32.95 -14.95 -13.04
C VAL A 275 -34.21 -14.55 -12.29
N LEU A 276 -34.65 -13.29 -12.39
CA LEU A 276 -35.90 -12.85 -11.75
C LEU A 276 -37.12 -13.58 -12.30
N HIS A 277 -37.20 -13.74 -13.62
CA HIS A 277 -38.27 -14.49 -14.27
C HIS A 277 -38.32 -15.98 -13.84
N MET A 278 -37.17 -16.63 -13.65
CA MET A 278 -37.10 -18.00 -13.13
C MET A 278 -37.61 -18.13 -11.69
N LYS A 279 -37.51 -17.08 -10.88
CA LYS A 279 -38.03 -17.08 -9.49
C LYS A 279 -39.56 -16.92 -9.41
N GLU A 280 -40.18 -16.41 -10.45
CA GLU A 280 -41.64 -16.19 -10.53
C GLU A 280 -42.38 -17.42 -11.06
N GLN A 281 -41.67 -18.41 -11.62
CA GLN A 281 -42.22 -19.71 -12.06
C GLN A 281 -42.17 -20.76 -10.94
#